data_9562e9bde05689a24354e41264bfd24a
#
_entry.id   9562e9bde05689a24354e41264bfd24a
#
_cell.length_a   1.000
_cell.length_b   1.000
_cell.length_c   1.000
_cell.angle_alpha   90.00
_cell.angle_beta   90.00
_cell.angle_gamma   90.00
#
_symmetry.space_group_name_H-M   'P 1'
#
loop_
_entity.id
_entity.type
_entity.pdbx_description
1 polymer ?
#
loop_
_entity_poly.entity_id
_entity_poly.type
_entity_poly.pdbx_seq_one_letter_code
_entity_poly.pdbx_strand_id
1 'polypeptide(L)'
;MRIGTIVGLLALIGGVAACGPTPEAAPPAPPPTAALTSGAWCADLPRTANTLLERVDAGTDWFDVRRVADGVFALIEANQFQEAISYLIVGAERALLFDTGIGVVPIRPVVERLTDRPVLVLNSHTHYDHVGGNAEFDSVLALDTPYTRANMAGFPHQELAGEVAPGAFCHGAPTGADTAGFRTRPWTRSRTIGEGEKIDLGGRTLEVLHVPGHTPDAVALLDRAAGLLWTGDSYYDATIWLYVPETDLDQYQRSMARLAALAPAVTRLLPAHNTAVADPGQLAKVVAAVERVRAGAETGQAETGNRVVFSFDGFKILTSRPLLAGTKGNQTRGGSGLTTWP
;
A
#
# COMPACT_ATOMS: atom_id res chain seq x y z
N MET A 1 33.95 87.72 -24.48
CA MET A 1 34.73 86.49 -24.76
C MET A 1 35.09 85.88 -23.41
N ARG A 2 34.32 84.91 -22.92
CA ARG A 2 34.63 84.16 -21.70
C ARG A 2 34.50 82.69 -22.01
N ILE A 3 35.61 82.01 -21.85
CA ILE A 3 35.77 80.55 -22.09
C ILE A 3 35.29 79.83 -20.84
N GLY A 4 34.29 78.95 -20.98
CA GLY A 4 33.81 78.14 -19.84
C GLY A 4 34.38 76.71 -19.99
N THR A 5 35.07 76.32 -18.89
CA THR A 5 35.66 74.97 -18.76
C THR A 5 34.60 73.98 -18.31
N ILE A 6 34.40 72.94 -19.06
CA ILE A 6 33.52 71.79 -18.64
C ILE A 6 34.39 70.76 -17.94
N VAL A 7 34.08 70.50 -16.68
CA VAL A 7 34.66 69.42 -15.90
C VAL A 7 33.76 68.18 -16.05
N GLY A 8 34.27 67.14 -16.68
CA GLY A 8 33.59 65.86 -16.83
C GLY A 8 33.74 65.01 -15.53
N LEU A 9 32.63 64.59 -14.97
CA LEU A 9 32.56 63.69 -13.84
C LEU A 9 32.46 62.26 -14.33
N LEU A 10 33.51 61.47 -14.19
CA LEU A 10 33.48 60.03 -14.43
C LEU A 10 32.77 59.32 -13.23
N ALA A 11 31.62 58.72 -13.48
CA ALA A 11 30.97 57.83 -12.56
C ALA A 11 31.50 56.40 -12.76
N LEU A 12 32.19 55.86 -11.74
CA LEU A 12 32.55 54.42 -11.65
C LEU A 12 31.32 53.64 -11.23
N ILE A 13 30.77 52.82 -12.15
CA ILE A 13 29.74 51.83 -11.82
C ILE A 13 30.45 50.58 -11.37
N GLY A 14 30.50 50.37 -10.05
CA GLY A 14 30.92 49.08 -9.45
C GLY A 14 29.86 48.03 -9.66
N GLY A 15 30.11 47.06 -10.55
CA GLY A 15 29.26 45.88 -10.72
C GLY A 15 29.41 44.94 -9.52
N VAL A 16 28.36 44.82 -8.70
CA VAL A 16 28.25 43.77 -7.70
C VAL A 16 27.83 42.48 -8.43
N ALA A 17 28.76 41.55 -8.60
CA ALA A 17 28.46 40.20 -9.06
C ALA A 17 27.67 39.47 -7.97
N ALA A 18 26.37 39.28 -8.16
CA ALA A 18 25.58 38.42 -7.33
C ALA A 18 25.98 36.94 -7.60
N CYS A 19 26.65 36.33 -6.61
CA CYS A 19 26.81 34.88 -6.58
C CYS A 19 25.41 34.27 -6.40
N GLY A 20 24.82 33.75 -7.47
CA GLY A 20 23.67 32.87 -7.40
C GLY A 20 24.05 31.53 -6.75
N PRO A 21 23.13 30.85 -6.08
CA PRO A 21 23.41 29.53 -5.52
C PRO A 21 23.84 28.59 -6.65
N THR A 22 24.96 27.90 -6.43
CA THR A 22 25.38 26.78 -7.30
C THR A 22 24.25 25.75 -7.35
N PRO A 23 23.86 25.24 -8.52
CA PRO A 23 22.88 24.18 -8.60
C PRO A 23 23.41 22.98 -7.82
N GLU A 24 22.64 22.54 -6.83
CA GLU A 24 22.89 21.33 -6.08
C GLU A 24 23.00 20.16 -7.06
N ALA A 25 24.11 19.42 -7.00
CA ALA A 25 24.34 18.28 -7.87
C ALA A 25 23.19 17.28 -7.65
N ALA A 26 22.57 16.85 -8.75
CA ALA A 26 21.54 15.81 -8.70
C ALA A 26 22.08 14.59 -7.93
N PRO A 27 21.30 13.97 -7.04
CA PRO A 27 21.73 12.78 -6.32
C PRO A 27 22.14 11.69 -7.33
N PRO A 28 23.17 10.87 -7.01
CA PRO A 28 23.61 9.80 -7.90
C PRO A 28 22.42 8.86 -8.20
N ALA A 29 22.32 8.42 -9.45
CA ALA A 29 21.33 7.44 -9.85
C ALA A 29 21.43 6.22 -8.93
N PRO A 30 20.29 5.65 -8.49
CA PRO A 30 20.31 4.45 -7.66
C PRO A 30 21.04 3.32 -8.38
N PRO A 31 21.73 2.44 -7.65
CA PRO A 31 22.35 1.26 -8.26
C PRO A 31 21.31 0.44 -9.01
N PRO A 32 21.69 -0.25 -10.10
CA PRO A 32 20.76 -1.08 -10.85
C PRO A 32 20.10 -2.08 -9.90
N THR A 33 18.78 -2.14 -9.94
CA THR A 33 17.94 -3.09 -9.21
C THR A 33 18.49 -4.49 -9.47
N ALA A 34 18.84 -5.23 -8.44
CA ALA A 34 19.08 -6.66 -8.59
C ALA A 34 17.82 -7.23 -9.24
N ALA A 35 17.96 -7.81 -10.44
CA ALA A 35 16.83 -8.40 -11.13
C ALA A 35 16.18 -9.40 -10.19
N LEU A 36 14.88 -9.22 -9.90
CA LEU A 36 14.11 -10.26 -9.27
C LEU A 36 14.30 -11.51 -10.12
N THR A 37 14.96 -12.51 -9.59
CA THR A 37 15.04 -13.80 -10.26
C THR A 37 13.61 -14.34 -10.23
N SER A 38 12.91 -14.21 -11.37
CA SER A 38 11.61 -14.85 -11.56
C SER A 38 11.77 -16.32 -11.19
N GLY A 39 11.14 -16.74 -10.09
CA GLY A 39 11.21 -18.17 -9.77
C GLY A 39 10.94 -18.50 -8.30
N ALA A 40 11.61 -17.89 -7.34
CA ALA A 40 11.51 -18.37 -5.96
C ALA A 40 10.10 -18.18 -5.37
N TRP A 41 9.51 -16.99 -5.51
CA TRP A 41 8.16 -16.71 -5.01
C TRP A 41 7.04 -17.40 -5.82
N CYS A 42 7.26 -17.59 -7.14
CA CYS A 42 6.33 -18.30 -8.01
C CYS A 42 6.17 -19.79 -7.65
N ALA A 43 7.19 -20.40 -7.02
CA ALA A 43 7.13 -21.81 -6.63
C ALA A 43 6.04 -22.08 -5.57
N ASP A 44 5.62 -21.06 -4.82
CA ASP A 44 4.58 -21.15 -3.81
C ASP A 44 3.17 -20.99 -4.39
N LEU A 45 3.04 -20.71 -5.70
CA LEU A 45 1.75 -20.48 -6.36
C LEU A 45 1.19 -21.72 -7.06
N PRO A 46 -0.12 -21.89 -7.10
CA PRO A 46 -1.11 -21.11 -6.36
C PRO A 46 -1.04 -21.41 -4.87
N ARG A 47 -1.22 -20.40 -4.02
CA ARG A 47 -1.23 -20.56 -2.56
C ARG A 47 -2.28 -21.60 -2.16
N THR A 48 -1.86 -22.66 -1.44
CA THR A 48 -2.75 -23.76 -1.05
C THR A 48 -3.99 -23.26 -0.31
N ALA A 49 -3.83 -22.29 0.61
CA ALA A 49 -4.96 -21.72 1.34
C ALA A 49 -6.03 -21.09 0.41
N ASN A 50 -5.61 -20.43 -0.67
CA ASN A 50 -6.53 -19.83 -1.63
C ASN A 50 -7.23 -20.90 -2.50
N THR A 51 -6.56 -22.02 -2.81
CA THR A 51 -7.16 -23.10 -3.60
C THR A 51 -8.26 -23.86 -2.86
N LEU A 52 -8.31 -23.78 -1.54
CA LEU A 52 -9.39 -24.37 -0.74
C LEU A 52 -10.69 -23.55 -0.79
N LEU A 53 -10.64 -22.31 -1.29
CA LEU A 53 -11.81 -21.45 -1.45
C LEU A 53 -12.50 -21.73 -2.80
N GLU A 54 -13.82 -21.52 -2.83
CA GLU A 54 -14.61 -21.63 -4.06
C GLU A 54 -14.09 -20.64 -5.12
N ARG A 55 -13.68 -21.15 -6.27
CA ARG A 55 -13.29 -20.32 -7.42
C ARG A 55 -14.53 -19.80 -8.11
N VAL A 56 -14.51 -18.51 -8.46
CA VAL A 56 -15.57 -17.85 -9.20
C VAL A 56 -15.04 -17.41 -10.56
N ASP A 57 -15.72 -17.82 -11.63
CA ASP A 57 -15.40 -17.34 -12.97
C ASP A 57 -15.91 -15.90 -13.14
N ALA A 58 -14.98 -14.97 -13.24
CA ALA A 58 -15.26 -13.56 -13.49
C ALA A 58 -14.71 -13.09 -14.86
N GLY A 59 -14.42 -14.03 -15.77
CA GLY A 59 -13.98 -13.78 -17.14
C GLY A 59 -12.65 -13.03 -17.23
N THR A 60 -11.72 -13.36 -16.35
CA THR A 60 -10.38 -12.78 -16.29
C THR A 60 -9.35 -13.89 -16.07
N ASP A 61 -8.21 -13.76 -16.72
CA ASP A 61 -7.03 -14.61 -16.49
C ASP A 61 -6.02 -13.95 -15.53
N TRP A 62 -6.25 -12.69 -15.16
CA TRP A 62 -5.35 -11.96 -14.29
C TRP A 62 -5.71 -12.12 -12.82
N PHE A 63 -6.99 -11.96 -12.46
CA PHE A 63 -7.44 -12.11 -11.08
C PHE A 63 -7.89 -13.55 -10.82
N ASP A 64 -7.30 -14.22 -9.81
CA ASP A 64 -7.86 -15.43 -9.24
C ASP A 64 -8.99 -15.03 -8.27
N VAL A 65 -10.24 -15.18 -8.71
CA VAL A 65 -11.39 -14.73 -7.93
C VAL A 65 -11.90 -15.86 -7.05
N ARG A 66 -11.97 -15.60 -5.73
CA ARG A 66 -12.39 -16.58 -4.72
C ARG A 66 -13.52 -16.06 -3.86
N ARG A 67 -14.52 -16.89 -3.59
CA ARG A 67 -15.55 -16.59 -2.59
C ARG A 67 -15.01 -16.91 -1.19
N VAL A 68 -14.90 -15.88 -0.33
CA VAL A 68 -14.35 -16.03 1.03
C VAL A 68 -15.45 -16.08 2.10
N ALA A 69 -16.61 -15.50 1.80
CA ALA A 69 -17.82 -15.56 2.62
C ALA A 69 -19.05 -15.27 1.74
N ASP A 70 -20.26 -15.36 2.30
CA ASP A 70 -21.47 -14.96 1.58
C ASP A 70 -21.42 -13.50 1.17
N GLY A 71 -21.57 -13.26 -0.13
CA GLY A 71 -21.45 -11.92 -0.73
C GLY A 71 -20.05 -11.28 -0.62
N VAL A 72 -18.98 -12.06 -0.34
CA VAL A 72 -17.61 -11.53 -0.24
C VAL A 72 -16.68 -12.30 -1.15
N PHE A 73 -16.02 -11.57 -2.05
CA PHE A 73 -15.10 -12.11 -3.06
C PHE A 73 -13.71 -11.49 -2.87
N ALA A 74 -12.68 -12.34 -2.89
CA ALA A 74 -11.29 -11.93 -3.00
C ALA A 74 -10.88 -11.92 -4.48
N LEU A 75 -10.32 -10.83 -4.96
CA LEU A 75 -9.76 -10.65 -6.29
C LEU A 75 -8.23 -10.61 -6.13
N ILE A 76 -7.56 -11.71 -6.44
CA ILE A 76 -6.15 -11.95 -6.11
C ILE A 76 -5.31 -11.75 -7.37
N GLU A 77 -4.33 -10.85 -7.36
CA GLU A 77 -3.36 -10.63 -8.44
C GLU A 77 -2.22 -11.65 -8.35
N ALA A 78 -2.55 -12.95 -8.45
CA ALA A 78 -1.67 -14.07 -8.16
C ALA A 78 -0.46 -14.20 -9.11
N ASN A 79 -0.45 -13.53 -10.26
CA ASN A 79 0.67 -13.55 -11.22
C ASN A 79 1.73 -12.46 -10.95
N GLN A 80 1.48 -11.53 -10.04
CA GLN A 80 2.37 -10.42 -9.70
C GLN A 80 2.91 -10.63 -8.27
N PHE A 81 4.17 -10.33 -8.00
CA PHE A 81 4.88 -10.71 -6.77
C PHE A 81 4.33 -10.10 -5.47
N GLN A 82 3.58 -8.99 -5.55
CA GLN A 82 2.86 -8.45 -4.41
C GLN A 82 1.72 -9.37 -3.96
N GLU A 83 1.18 -10.17 -4.89
CA GLU A 83 0.00 -10.99 -4.66
C GLU A 83 -1.12 -10.18 -3.97
N ALA A 84 -1.32 -8.93 -4.43
CA ALA A 84 -2.29 -8.01 -3.84
C ALA A 84 -3.71 -8.57 -3.93
N ILE A 85 -4.50 -8.37 -2.89
CA ILE A 85 -5.86 -8.89 -2.78
C ILE A 85 -6.82 -7.73 -2.51
N SER A 86 -7.69 -7.47 -3.48
CA SER A 86 -8.84 -6.60 -3.31
C SER A 86 -10.06 -7.41 -2.91
N TYR A 87 -10.97 -6.83 -2.13
CA TYR A 87 -12.19 -7.52 -1.70
C TYR A 87 -13.45 -6.81 -2.15
N LEU A 88 -14.29 -7.50 -2.92
CA LEU A 88 -15.64 -7.04 -3.23
C LEU A 88 -16.62 -7.56 -2.19
N ILE A 89 -17.28 -6.64 -1.47
CA ILE A 89 -18.23 -6.90 -0.39
C ILE A 89 -19.61 -6.43 -0.85
N VAL A 90 -20.51 -7.37 -1.12
CA VAL A 90 -21.82 -7.09 -1.71
C VAL A 90 -22.89 -7.07 -0.63
N GLY A 91 -23.65 -5.99 -0.58
CA GLY A 91 -24.89 -5.86 0.17
C GLY A 91 -26.12 -5.85 -0.73
N ALA A 92 -27.30 -5.62 -0.17
CA ALA A 92 -28.54 -5.63 -0.94
C ALA A 92 -28.72 -4.37 -1.81
N GLU A 93 -28.15 -3.23 -1.41
CA GLU A 93 -28.34 -1.94 -2.10
C GLU A 93 -27.08 -1.48 -2.84
N ARG A 94 -25.90 -1.77 -2.33
CA ARG A 94 -24.61 -1.37 -2.89
C ARG A 94 -23.51 -2.36 -2.53
N ALA A 95 -22.36 -2.21 -3.16
CA ALA A 95 -21.17 -2.98 -2.83
C ALA A 95 -20.04 -2.06 -2.40
N LEU A 96 -19.10 -2.59 -1.62
CA LEU A 96 -17.82 -1.95 -1.32
C LEU A 96 -16.70 -2.77 -1.95
N LEU A 97 -15.83 -2.12 -2.73
CA LEU A 97 -14.55 -2.65 -3.15
C LEU A 97 -13.48 -2.14 -2.17
N PHE A 98 -12.91 -3.03 -1.38
CA PHE A 98 -11.84 -2.72 -0.45
C PHE A 98 -10.51 -3.05 -1.11
N ASP A 99 -9.73 -2.02 -1.40
CA ASP A 99 -8.57 -1.97 -2.29
C ASP A 99 -8.89 -2.18 -3.78
N THR A 100 -7.99 -1.74 -4.65
CA THR A 100 -8.15 -1.79 -6.10
C THR A 100 -6.94 -2.36 -6.83
N GLY A 101 -6.05 -3.03 -6.09
CA GLY A 101 -4.86 -3.69 -6.62
C GLY A 101 -3.82 -2.72 -7.16
N ILE A 102 -2.82 -3.28 -7.84
CA ILE A 102 -1.70 -2.53 -8.42
C ILE A 102 -2.10 -1.74 -9.68
N GLY A 103 -3.18 -2.17 -10.37
CA GLY A 103 -3.69 -1.47 -11.54
C GLY A 103 -2.98 -1.80 -12.86
N VAL A 104 -2.23 -2.89 -12.94
CA VAL A 104 -1.64 -3.39 -14.21
C VAL A 104 -2.74 -3.85 -15.17
N VAL A 105 -3.78 -4.48 -14.63
CA VAL A 105 -4.99 -4.85 -15.36
C VAL A 105 -6.18 -4.15 -14.70
N PRO A 106 -7.09 -3.55 -15.49
CA PRO A 106 -8.28 -2.90 -14.94
C PRO A 106 -9.12 -3.87 -14.08
N ILE A 107 -9.48 -3.42 -12.86
CA ILE A 107 -10.27 -4.23 -11.92
C ILE A 107 -11.77 -4.04 -12.13
N ARG A 108 -12.21 -2.87 -12.60
CA ARG A 108 -13.64 -2.54 -12.76
C ARG A 108 -14.41 -3.54 -13.60
N PRO A 109 -13.94 -4.03 -14.76
CA PRO A 109 -14.67 -5.02 -15.55
C PRO A 109 -14.93 -6.33 -14.80
N VAL A 110 -14.03 -6.72 -13.89
CA VAL A 110 -14.19 -7.92 -13.05
C VAL A 110 -15.26 -7.67 -11.97
N VAL A 111 -15.20 -6.52 -11.33
CA VAL A 111 -16.21 -6.10 -10.33
C VAL A 111 -17.61 -6.05 -10.93
N GLU A 112 -17.78 -5.49 -12.14
CA GLU A 112 -19.05 -5.39 -12.85
C GLU A 112 -19.63 -6.75 -13.28
N ARG A 113 -18.81 -7.81 -13.36
CA ARG A 113 -19.28 -9.19 -13.57
C ARG A 113 -19.78 -9.87 -12.29
N LEU A 114 -19.29 -9.39 -11.14
CA LEU A 114 -19.63 -9.98 -9.83
C LEU A 114 -20.85 -9.30 -9.18
N THR A 115 -21.16 -8.06 -9.56
CA THR A 115 -22.29 -7.32 -9.00
C THR A 115 -22.83 -6.27 -9.97
N ASP A 116 -24.16 -6.05 -9.96
CA ASP A 116 -24.84 -4.95 -10.63
C ASP A 116 -25.09 -3.75 -9.69
N ARG A 117 -24.65 -3.84 -8.43
CA ARG A 117 -24.86 -2.81 -7.42
C ARG A 117 -23.93 -1.62 -7.63
N PRO A 118 -24.33 -0.40 -7.26
CA PRO A 118 -23.42 0.74 -7.17
C PRO A 118 -22.23 0.41 -6.26
N VAL A 119 -21.02 0.66 -6.74
CA VAL A 119 -19.77 0.31 -6.03
C VAL A 119 -19.18 1.54 -5.36
N LEU A 120 -18.94 1.44 -4.07
CA LEU A 120 -18.07 2.33 -3.30
C LEU A 120 -16.67 1.73 -3.25
N VAL A 121 -15.63 2.54 -3.34
CA VAL A 121 -14.25 2.12 -3.10
C VAL A 121 -13.79 2.66 -1.76
N LEU A 122 -13.07 1.87 -0.99
CA LEU A 122 -12.29 2.31 0.17
C LEU A 122 -10.98 1.53 0.16
N ASN A 123 -9.86 2.21 0.34
CA ASN A 123 -8.58 1.53 0.42
C ASN A 123 -8.18 1.27 1.88
N SER A 124 -7.51 0.14 2.11
CA SER A 124 -6.88 -0.17 3.39
C SER A 124 -5.84 0.89 3.75
N HIS A 125 -5.15 1.41 2.77
CA HIS A 125 -4.23 2.54 2.83
C HIS A 125 -3.91 3.01 1.40
N THR A 126 -3.05 4.03 1.25
CA THR A 126 -2.83 4.60 -0.09
C THR A 126 -1.45 4.30 -0.68
N HIS A 127 -0.85 3.14 -0.42
CA HIS A 127 0.25 2.63 -1.25
C HIS A 127 -0.25 2.31 -2.67
N TYR A 128 0.70 2.28 -3.61
CA TYR A 128 0.41 2.15 -5.04
C TYR A 128 -0.32 0.85 -5.41
N ASP A 129 -0.05 -0.24 -4.70
CA ASP A 129 -0.61 -1.57 -4.93
C ASP A 129 -2.01 -1.77 -4.30
N HIS A 130 -2.54 -0.74 -3.64
CA HIS A 130 -3.91 -0.72 -3.12
C HIS A 130 -4.80 0.31 -3.83
N VAL A 131 -4.20 1.29 -4.54
CA VAL A 131 -4.94 2.38 -5.19
C VAL A 131 -4.86 2.37 -6.72
N GLY A 132 -4.21 1.37 -7.31
CA GLY A 132 -3.90 1.33 -8.74
C GLY A 132 -5.13 1.46 -9.64
N GLY A 133 -6.25 0.87 -9.25
CA GLY A 133 -7.53 0.93 -9.96
C GLY A 133 -8.47 2.05 -9.49
N ASN A 134 -8.12 2.89 -8.49
CA ASN A 134 -9.02 3.90 -7.95
C ASN A 134 -9.62 4.84 -9.01
N ALA A 135 -8.81 5.22 -10.01
CA ALA A 135 -9.22 6.10 -11.11
C ALA A 135 -10.28 5.49 -12.05
N GLU A 136 -10.65 4.24 -11.85
CA GLU A 136 -11.72 3.57 -12.59
C GLU A 136 -13.11 3.81 -11.96
N PHE A 137 -13.16 4.39 -10.74
CA PHE A 137 -14.38 4.55 -9.95
C PHE A 137 -14.64 6.01 -9.59
N ASP A 138 -15.92 6.39 -9.59
CA ASP A 138 -16.36 7.76 -9.25
C ASP A 138 -16.58 7.95 -7.74
N SER A 139 -16.79 6.86 -6.99
CA SER A 139 -17.16 6.88 -5.57
C SER A 139 -16.04 6.30 -4.71
N VAL A 140 -14.98 7.07 -4.48
CA VAL A 140 -13.84 6.68 -3.65
C VAL A 140 -13.93 7.36 -2.28
N LEU A 141 -14.00 6.55 -1.23
CA LEU A 141 -13.93 6.96 0.17
C LEU A 141 -12.49 6.94 0.64
N ALA A 142 -12.03 7.91 1.40
CA ALA A 142 -10.68 7.89 1.98
C ALA A 142 -10.58 8.75 3.24
N LEU A 143 -9.59 8.46 4.08
CA LEU A 143 -9.20 9.35 5.17
C LEU A 143 -8.65 10.68 4.63
N ASP A 144 -8.79 11.74 5.42
CA ASP A 144 -8.22 13.06 5.08
C ASP A 144 -6.88 13.29 5.80
N THR A 145 -5.87 12.52 5.43
CA THR A 145 -4.50 12.71 5.92
C THR A 145 -3.63 13.46 4.90
N PRO A 146 -2.53 14.11 5.33
CA PRO A 146 -1.54 14.66 4.38
C PRO A 146 -0.98 13.57 3.45
N TYR A 147 -0.80 12.34 3.94
CA TYR A 147 -0.32 11.19 3.20
C TYR A 147 -1.30 10.78 2.10
N THR A 148 -2.58 10.59 2.44
CA THR A 148 -3.66 10.31 1.47
C THR A 148 -3.71 11.37 0.37
N ARG A 149 -3.70 12.67 0.76
CA ARG A 149 -3.76 13.77 -0.22
C ARG A 149 -2.59 13.77 -1.19
N ALA A 150 -1.38 13.44 -0.72
CA ALA A 150 -0.22 13.35 -1.59
C ALA A 150 -0.35 12.18 -2.59
N ASN A 151 -0.82 11.02 -2.13
CA ASN A 151 -0.92 9.81 -2.95
C ASN A 151 -2.08 9.84 -3.96
N MET A 152 -3.07 10.71 -3.77
CA MET A 152 -4.13 10.97 -4.77
C MET A 152 -3.58 11.47 -6.12
N ALA A 153 -2.35 12.00 -6.15
CA ALA A 153 -1.68 12.39 -7.41
C ALA A 153 -1.26 11.20 -8.29
N GLY A 154 -1.38 9.97 -7.78
CA GLY A 154 -0.86 8.76 -8.40
C GLY A 154 0.66 8.63 -8.24
N PHE A 155 1.21 7.53 -8.75
CA PHE A 155 2.62 7.19 -8.64
C PHE A 155 3.24 7.11 -10.04
N PRO A 156 4.34 7.85 -10.30
CA PRO A 156 4.98 7.88 -11.61
C PRO A 156 5.74 6.58 -11.89
N HIS A 157 6.04 6.32 -13.17
CA HIS A 157 6.76 5.13 -13.60
C HIS A 157 8.09 4.92 -12.86
N GLN A 158 8.83 5.98 -12.57
CA GLN A 158 10.12 5.87 -11.89
C GLN A 158 10.02 5.22 -10.51
N GLU A 159 8.88 5.36 -9.83
CA GLU A 159 8.60 4.72 -8.55
C GLU A 159 8.10 3.28 -8.70
N LEU A 160 7.51 2.94 -9.85
CA LEU A 160 6.83 1.67 -10.09
C LEU A 160 7.53 0.76 -11.10
N ALA A 161 8.69 1.15 -11.63
CA ALA A 161 9.39 0.37 -12.64
C ALA A 161 9.73 -1.07 -12.18
N GLY A 162 10.02 -1.25 -10.89
CA GLY A 162 10.24 -2.56 -10.28
C GLY A 162 9.01 -3.45 -10.28
N GLU A 163 7.82 -2.84 -10.12
CA GLU A 163 6.54 -3.55 -10.03
C GLU A 163 6.13 -4.22 -11.34
N VAL A 164 6.69 -3.77 -12.45
CA VAL A 164 6.40 -4.26 -13.81
C VAL A 164 7.64 -4.75 -14.54
N ALA A 165 8.75 -4.90 -13.84
CA ALA A 165 9.97 -5.52 -14.37
C ALA A 165 9.71 -6.99 -14.76
N PRO A 166 10.50 -7.59 -15.67
CA PRO A 166 10.30 -8.97 -16.12
C PRO A 166 10.19 -9.99 -14.97
N GLY A 167 10.91 -9.79 -13.87
CA GLY A 167 10.86 -10.66 -12.69
C GLY A 167 9.65 -10.44 -11.76
N ALA A 168 8.83 -9.42 -12.02
CA ALA A 168 7.66 -9.10 -11.20
C ALA A 168 6.44 -10.02 -11.50
N PHE A 169 6.50 -10.80 -12.57
CA PHE A 169 5.41 -11.66 -13.03
C PHE A 169 5.86 -13.11 -13.14
N CYS A 170 5.06 -14.05 -12.63
CA CYS A 170 5.33 -15.49 -12.74
C CYS A 170 5.23 -16.01 -14.18
N HIS A 171 4.25 -15.56 -14.91
CA HIS A 171 3.93 -16.05 -16.27
C HIS A 171 4.12 -14.95 -17.33
N GLY A 172 4.96 -13.96 -17.01
CA GLY A 172 5.13 -12.75 -17.84
C GLY A 172 4.02 -11.72 -17.62
N ALA A 173 4.27 -10.52 -18.12
CA ALA A 173 3.29 -9.43 -18.03
C ALA A 173 2.02 -9.79 -18.82
N PRO A 174 0.85 -9.34 -18.36
CA PRO A 174 -0.41 -9.59 -19.07
C PRO A 174 -0.40 -8.92 -20.45
N THR A 175 -1.07 -9.59 -21.40
CA THR A 175 -1.12 -9.08 -22.80
C THR A 175 -1.72 -7.68 -22.83
N GLY A 176 -1.00 -6.74 -23.47
CA GLY A 176 -1.41 -5.34 -23.60
C GLY A 176 -1.07 -4.45 -22.42
N ALA A 177 -0.41 -4.96 -21.37
CA ALA A 177 0.07 -4.12 -20.28
C ALA A 177 1.20 -3.20 -20.74
N ASP A 178 1.11 -1.91 -20.43
CA ASP A 178 2.18 -0.94 -20.66
C ASP A 178 3.22 -1.02 -19.53
N THR A 179 4.14 -1.98 -19.62
CA THR A 179 5.21 -2.12 -18.62
C THR A 179 6.29 -1.03 -18.74
N ALA A 180 6.43 -0.40 -19.89
CA ALA A 180 7.45 0.63 -20.12
C ALA A 180 7.07 2.01 -19.57
N GLY A 181 5.78 2.29 -19.51
CA GLY A 181 5.23 3.56 -19.03
C GLY A 181 4.27 3.41 -17.83
N PHE A 182 4.24 2.23 -17.21
CA PHE A 182 3.32 1.94 -16.12
C PHE A 182 3.37 2.99 -15.01
N ARG A 183 2.21 3.44 -14.59
CA ARG A 183 2.00 4.40 -13.49
C ARG A 183 0.59 4.26 -12.98
N THR A 184 0.34 4.54 -11.72
CA THR A 184 -1.04 4.68 -11.25
C THR A 184 -1.57 6.05 -11.66
N ARG A 185 -2.85 6.10 -12.00
CA ARG A 185 -3.51 7.35 -12.42
C ARG A 185 -3.89 8.19 -11.20
N PRO A 186 -3.87 9.54 -11.30
CA PRO A 186 -4.49 10.39 -10.30
C PRO A 186 -5.96 10.03 -10.08
N TRP A 187 -6.41 10.12 -8.84
CA TRP A 187 -7.79 9.87 -8.45
C TRP A 187 -8.30 10.92 -7.47
N THR A 188 -9.59 10.98 -7.25
CA THR A 188 -10.22 11.95 -6.36
C THR A 188 -11.07 11.26 -5.32
N ARG A 189 -11.00 11.77 -4.08
CA ARG A 189 -11.87 11.33 -2.99
C ARG A 189 -13.24 11.97 -3.18
N SER A 190 -14.29 11.15 -3.26
CA SER A 190 -15.69 11.61 -3.33
C SER A 190 -16.24 11.98 -1.95
N ARG A 191 -15.78 11.29 -0.89
CA ARG A 191 -16.20 11.53 0.49
C ARG A 191 -15.07 11.19 1.47
N THR A 192 -14.91 12.04 2.49
CA THR A 192 -14.05 11.73 3.63
C THR A 192 -14.74 10.71 4.53
N ILE A 193 -13.97 9.76 5.03
CA ILE A 193 -14.38 8.76 6.00
C ILE A 193 -13.42 8.77 7.19
N GLY A 194 -13.87 8.31 8.35
CA GLY A 194 -13.06 8.34 9.57
C GLY A 194 -13.28 7.16 10.50
N GLU A 195 -12.57 7.20 11.62
CA GLU A 195 -12.65 6.23 12.70
C GLU A 195 -14.09 6.02 13.20
N GLY A 196 -14.50 4.75 13.31
CA GLY A 196 -15.81 4.35 13.83
C GLY A 196 -16.98 4.59 12.87
N GLU A 197 -16.72 5.14 11.68
CA GLU A 197 -17.77 5.36 10.70
C GLU A 197 -18.31 4.04 10.17
N LYS A 198 -19.62 4.00 9.93
CA LYS A 198 -20.30 2.82 9.44
C LYS A 198 -20.70 3.01 7.98
N ILE A 199 -20.36 2.03 7.16
CA ILE A 199 -20.76 1.94 5.75
C ILE A 199 -21.89 0.93 5.67
N ASP A 200 -23.10 1.38 5.43
CA ASP A 200 -24.25 0.53 5.19
C ASP A 200 -24.34 0.16 3.71
N LEU A 201 -24.36 -1.13 3.43
CA LEU A 201 -24.46 -1.69 2.07
C LEU A 201 -25.88 -2.20 1.74
N GLY A 202 -26.84 -1.98 2.64
CA GLY A 202 -28.16 -2.59 2.60
C GLY A 202 -28.13 -4.00 3.22
N GLY A 203 -28.50 -4.11 4.50
CA GLY A 203 -28.49 -5.35 5.26
C GLY A 203 -27.11 -5.85 5.69
N ARG A 204 -26.03 -5.19 5.31
CA ARG A 204 -24.65 -5.41 5.77
C ARG A 204 -24.02 -4.08 6.14
N THR A 205 -23.45 -4.00 7.32
CA THR A 205 -22.80 -2.78 7.83
C THR A 205 -21.33 -3.07 8.15
N LEU A 206 -20.45 -2.27 7.58
CA LEU A 206 -18.99 -2.33 7.81
C LEU A 206 -18.59 -1.16 8.71
N GLU A 207 -17.79 -1.41 9.73
CA GLU A 207 -17.21 -0.41 10.61
C GLU A 207 -15.76 -0.12 10.18
N VAL A 208 -15.43 1.15 10.00
CA VAL A 208 -14.07 1.61 9.67
C VAL A 208 -13.27 1.76 10.96
N LEU A 209 -12.11 1.13 11.00
CA LEU A 209 -11.16 1.21 12.09
C LEU A 209 -9.88 1.87 11.59
N HIS A 210 -9.54 3.06 12.07
CA HIS A 210 -8.25 3.68 11.77
C HIS A 210 -7.14 2.98 12.56
N VAL A 211 -6.20 2.36 11.85
CA VAL A 211 -5.13 1.51 12.40
C VAL A 211 -3.75 1.95 11.89
N PRO A 212 -3.36 3.21 12.17
CA PRO A 212 -2.11 3.77 11.66
C PRO A 212 -0.90 2.99 12.19
N GLY A 213 0.18 3.04 11.41
CA GLY A 213 1.46 2.44 11.78
C GLY A 213 2.23 1.85 10.63
N HIS A 214 1.63 1.02 9.79
CA HIS A 214 2.18 0.69 8.48
C HIS A 214 2.25 1.97 7.63
N THR A 215 1.12 2.64 7.49
CA THR A 215 1.02 4.02 6.99
C THR A 215 0.18 4.90 7.92
N PRO A 216 0.22 6.25 7.78
CA PRO A 216 -0.61 7.15 8.58
C PRO A 216 -2.11 7.03 8.32
N ASP A 217 -2.51 6.54 7.15
CA ASP A 217 -3.88 6.44 6.69
C ASP A 217 -4.42 4.99 6.67
N ALA A 218 -3.71 4.06 7.31
CA ALA A 218 -4.11 2.67 7.34
C ALA A 218 -5.47 2.48 8.05
N VAL A 219 -6.37 1.74 7.40
CA VAL A 219 -7.67 1.34 7.94
C VAL A 219 -7.87 -0.17 7.85
N ALA A 220 -8.57 -0.70 8.83
CA ALA A 220 -9.18 -2.03 8.80
C ALA A 220 -10.69 -1.89 8.68
N LEU A 221 -11.37 -2.91 8.17
CA LEU A 221 -12.83 -2.98 8.16
C LEU A 221 -13.31 -4.13 9.04
N LEU A 222 -14.41 -3.92 9.73
CA LEU A 222 -15.03 -4.93 10.58
C LEU A 222 -16.50 -5.12 10.20
N ASP A 223 -16.87 -6.33 9.77
CA ASP A 223 -18.23 -6.82 9.73
C ASP A 223 -18.52 -7.60 11.02
N ARG A 224 -19.12 -6.95 12.01
CA ARG A 224 -19.41 -7.57 13.31
C ARG A 224 -20.43 -8.70 13.19
N ALA A 225 -21.39 -8.59 12.29
CA ALA A 225 -22.44 -9.59 12.13
C ALA A 225 -21.90 -10.88 11.51
N ALA A 226 -21.01 -10.76 10.54
CA ALA A 226 -20.39 -11.90 9.88
C ALA A 226 -19.10 -12.40 10.57
N GLY A 227 -18.57 -11.64 11.53
CA GLY A 227 -17.31 -11.95 12.19
C GLY A 227 -16.09 -11.86 11.25
N LEU A 228 -16.09 -10.91 10.32
CA LEU A 228 -15.04 -10.72 9.31
C LEU A 228 -14.24 -9.45 9.62
N LEU A 229 -12.90 -9.54 9.57
CA LEU A 229 -11.99 -8.41 9.77
C LEU A 229 -10.99 -8.33 8.60
N TRP A 230 -11.10 -7.29 7.79
CA TRP A 230 -10.11 -6.94 6.76
C TRP A 230 -8.98 -6.16 7.40
N THR A 231 -7.78 -6.65 7.29
CA THR A 231 -6.61 -6.12 8.01
C THR A 231 -5.75 -5.17 7.16
N GLY A 232 -5.95 -5.14 5.84
CA GLY A 232 -4.99 -4.48 4.96
C GLY A 232 -3.58 -4.99 5.23
N ASP A 233 -2.61 -4.09 5.23
CA ASP A 233 -1.21 -4.37 5.51
C ASP A 233 -0.84 -4.32 6.99
N SER A 234 -1.82 -4.16 7.87
CA SER A 234 -1.57 -4.36 9.29
C SER A 234 -1.19 -5.81 9.61
N TYR A 235 -1.73 -6.78 8.86
CA TYR A 235 -1.38 -8.19 8.97
C TYR A 235 -1.65 -8.95 7.66
N TYR A 236 -0.72 -9.81 7.26
CA TYR A 236 -0.86 -10.86 6.25
C TYR A 236 0.16 -12.00 6.51
N ASP A 237 -0.11 -13.21 5.96
CA ASP A 237 0.67 -14.43 6.18
C ASP A 237 1.97 -14.45 5.35
N ALA A 238 2.77 -13.39 5.43
CA ALA A 238 4.04 -13.27 4.75
C ALA A 238 4.97 -12.28 5.48
N THR A 239 5.82 -11.56 4.76
CA THR A 239 6.68 -10.53 5.35
C THR A 239 5.91 -9.22 5.49
N ILE A 240 5.55 -8.85 6.71
CA ILE A 240 4.90 -7.57 7.03
C ILE A 240 5.94 -6.45 6.92
N TRP A 241 5.65 -5.46 6.10
CA TRP A 241 6.59 -4.40 5.76
C TRP A 241 6.42 -3.18 6.66
N LEU A 242 7.37 -2.97 7.55
CA LEU A 242 7.38 -1.91 8.55
C LEU A 242 8.69 -1.14 8.50
N TYR A 243 9.17 -0.77 7.31
CA TYR A 243 10.46 -0.10 7.15
C TYR A 243 10.42 1.17 6.29
N VAL A 244 9.28 1.44 5.65
CA VAL A 244 9.12 2.60 4.79
C VAL A 244 9.12 3.91 5.61
N PRO A 245 9.46 5.06 5.00
CA PRO A 245 9.61 6.33 5.73
C PRO A 245 8.38 6.76 6.52
N GLU A 246 7.19 6.40 6.09
CA GLU A 246 5.91 6.70 6.73
C GLU A 246 5.53 5.77 7.87
N THR A 247 6.24 4.67 8.05
CA THR A 247 5.96 3.71 9.13
C THR A 247 6.24 4.31 10.51
N ASP A 248 5.32 4.08 11.44
CA ASP A 248 5.44 4.42 12.86
C ASP A 248 5.18 3.19 13.71
N LEU A 249 6.24 2.60 14.28
CA LEU A 249 6.15 1.37 15.07
C LEU A 249 5.37 1.55 16.37
N ASP A 250 5.33 2.77 16.96
CA ASP A 250 4.53 3.04 18.16
C ASP A 250 3.04 2.99 17.85
N GLN A 251 2.64 3.59 16.71
CA GLN A 251 1.26 3.52 16.25
C GLN A 251 0.90 2.11 15.82
N TYR A 252 1.77 1.43 15.08
CA TYR A 252 1.55 0.05 14.65
C TYR A 252 1.30 -0.89 15.83
N GLN A 253 2.12 -0.81 16.88
CA GLN A 253 1.94 -1.65 18.08
C GLN A 253 0.57 -1.40 18.75
N ARG A 254 0.16 -0.11 18.88
CA ARG A 254 -1.16 0.23 19.44
C ARG A 254 -2.30 -0.29 18.57
N SER A 255 -2.19 -0.12 17.26
CA SER A 255 -3.17 -0.58 16.28
C SER A 255 -3.32 -2.10 16.31
N MET A 256 -2.20 -2.84 16.34
CA MET A 256 -2.22 -4.30 16.44
C MET A 256 -2.81 -4.80 17.75
N ALA A 257 -2.50 -4.18 18.88
CA ALA A 257 -3.12 -4.51 20.16
C ALA A 257 -4.65 -4.31 20.13
N ARG A 258 -5.12 -3.25 19.49
CA ARG A 258 -6.54 -2.98 19.29
C ARG A 258 -7.20 -4.04 18.39
N LEU A 259 -6.59 -4.41 17.26
CA LEU A 259 -7.10 -5.46 16.37
C LEU A 259 -7.12 -6.82 17.08
N ALA A 260 -6.08 -7.15 17.84
CA ALA A 260 -6.01 -8.39 18.61
C ALA A 260 -7.12 -8.48 19.67
N ALA A 261 -7.52 -7.36 20.28
CA ALA A 261 -8.64 -7.33 21.23
C ALA A 261 -10.00 -7.66 20.57
N LEU A 262 -10.12 -7.52 19.25
CA LEU A 262 -11.32 -7.90 18.49
C LEU A 262 -11.32 -9.38 18.08
N ALA A 263 -10.17 -10.06 18.11
CA ALA A 263 -10.03 -11.45 17.64
C ALA A 263 -11.06 -12.44 18.23
N PRO A 264 -11.46 -12.36 19.51
CA PRO A 264 -12.48 -13.28 20.07
C PRO A 264 -13.86 -13.17 19.40
N ALA A 265 -14.17 -12.05 18.75
CA ALA A 265 -15.43 -11.82 18.05
C ALA A 265 -15.31 -11.98 16.52
N VAL A 266 -14.13 -12.35 16.02
CA VAL A 266 -13.80 -12.49 14.61
C VAL A 266 -13.60 -13.97 14.28
N THR A 267 -14.15 -14.42 13.18
CA THR A 267 -14.00 -15.81 12.71
C THR A 267 -12.94 -15.94 11.62
N ARG A 268 -12.67 -14.87 10.86
CA ARG A 268 -11.70 -14.83 9.76
C ARG A 268 -11.05 -13.46 9.65
N LEU A 269 -9.74 -13.45 9.43
CA LEU A 269 -9.03 -12.29 8.90
C LEU A 269 -9.03 -12.36 7.38
N LEU A 270 -9.09 -11.19 6.75
CA LEU A 270 -9.07 -11.01 5.30
C LEU A 270 -7.93 -10.04 4.96
N PRO A 271 -6.69 -10.55 4.83
CA PRO A 271 -5.48 -9.74 4.57
C PRO A 271 -5.42 -9.24 3.13
N ALA A 272 -4.60 -8.21 2.88
CA ALA A 272 -4.47 -7.63 1.55
C ALA A 272 -3.40 -8.29 0.66
N HIS A 273 -2.65 -9.28 1.15
CA HIS A 273 -1.61 -9.99 0.39
C HIS A 273 -1.59 -11.49 0.66
N ASN A 274 -1.09 -12.25 -0.31
CA ASN A 274 -0.75 -13.67 -0.29
C ASN A 274 -1.95 -14.60 -0.04
N THR A 275 -2.55 -14.60 1.14
CA THR A 275 -3.67 -15.48 1.49
C THR A 275 -4.95 -14.69 1.73
N ALA A 276 -6.04 -15.09 1.08
CA ALA A 276 -7.31 -14.37 1.17
C ALA A 276 -8.05 -14.57 2.51
N VAL A 277 -7.63 -15.55 3.32
CA VAL A 277 -8.23 -15.86 4.62
C VAL A 277 -7.14 -16.29 5.59
N ALA A 278 -7.14 -15.73 6.80
CA ALA A 278 -6.21 -16.09 7.87
C ALA A 278 -6.92 -16.28 9.22
N ASP A 279 -6.22 -16.91 10.17
CA ASP A 279 -6.71 -17.18 11.53
C ASP A 279 -6.62 -15.91 12.41
N PRO A 280 -7.70 -15.52 13.12
CA PRO A 280 -7.67 -14.37 14.03
C PRO A 280 -6.64 -14.45 15.15
N GLY A 281 -6.24 -15.66 15.57
CA GLY A 281 -5.21 -15.89 16.58
C GLY A 281 -3.83 -15.37 16.19
N GLN A 282 -3.58 -15.15 14.90
CA GLN A 282 -2.34 -14.57 14.41
C GLN A 282 -2.11 -13.13 14.93
N LEU A 283 -3.18 -12.36 15.15
CA LEU A 283 -3.05 -10.99 15.66
C LEU A 283 -2.35 -10.93 17.01
N ALA A 284 -2.64 -11.86 17.91
CA ALA A 284 -1.95 -11.94 19.20
C ALA A 284 -0.46 -12.31 19.06
N LYS A 285 -0.12 -13.16 18.07
CA LYS A 285 1.27 -13.50 17.76
C LYS A 285 2.03 -12.28 17.23
N VAL A 286 1.40 -11.47 16.36
CA VAL A 286 2.02 -10.24 15.84
C VAL A 286 2.25 -9.22 16.97
N VAL A 287 1.29 -9.03 17.87
CA VAL A 287 1.48 -8.15 19.05
C VAL A 287 2.71 -8.57 19.85
N ALA A 288 2.78 -9.85 20.24
CA ALA A 288 3.92 -10.37 21.01
C ALA A 288 5.24 -10.26 20.23
N ALA A 289 5.23 -10.50 18.91
CA ALA A 289 6.40 -10.38 18.04
C ALA A 289 6.93 -8.93 18.00
N VAL A 290 6.04 -7.95 17.78
CA VAL A 290 6.42 -6.52 17.74
C VAL A 290 6.99 -6.07 19.09
N GLU A 291 6.39 -6.49 20.20
CA GLU A 291 6.90 -6.19 21.54
C GLU A 291 8.33 -6.73 21.73
N ARG A 292 8.58 -7.98 21.37
CA ARG A 292 9.90 -8.63 21.50
C ARG A 292 10.94 -7.98 20.58
N VAL A 293 10.57 -7.67 19.33
CA VAL A 293 11.45 -6.96 18.37
C VAL A 293 11.84 -5.59 18.93
N ARG A 294 10.89 -4.82 19.42
CA ARG A 294 11.14 -3.48 19.99
C ARG A 294 11.93 -3.50 21.30
N ALA A 295 11.75 -4.53 22.10
CA ALA A 295 12.55 -4.76 23.31
C ALA A 295 13.98 -5.25 23.04
N GLY A 296 14.33 -5.52 21.77
CA GLY A 296 15.63 -6.09 21.41
C GLY A 296 15.80 -7.54 21.84
N ALA A 297 14.70 -8.25 22.11
CA ALA A 297 14.67 -9.65 22.57
C ALA A 297 14.71 -10.65 21.40
N GLU A 298 14.73 -10.15 20.15
CA GLU A 298 14.80 -10.96 18.93
C GLU A 298 16.08 -10.72 18.16
N THR A 299 16.62 -11.78 17.57
CA THR A 299 17.77 -11.68 16.64
C THR A 299 17.24 -11.61 15.21
N GLY A 300 17.39 -10.43 14.58
CA GLY A 300 17.03 -10.22 13.19
C GLY A 300 18.18 -10.51 12.24
N GLN A 301 17.85 -10.94 11.02
CA GLN A 301 18.78 -11.02 9.90
C GLN A 301 18.93 -9.66 9.24
N ALA A 302 20.16 -9.23 8.96
CA ALA A 302 20.42 -8.01 8.23
C ALA A 302 20.01 -8.20 6.75
N GLU A 303 19.31 -7.23 6.22
CA GLU A 303 18.95 -7.09 4.82
C GLU A 303 19.70 -5.90 4.20
N THR A 304 19.51 -5.70 2.89
CA THR A 304 20.15 -4.58 2.17
C THR A 304 19.80 -3.22 2.79
N GLY A 305 20.77 -2.33 2.86
CA GLY A 305 20.64 -1.03 3.51
C GLY A 305 20.54 -1.15 5.03
N ASN A 306 19.60 -0.44 5.62
CA ASN A 306 19.36 -0.43 7.07
C ASN A 306 18.25 -1.39 7.53
N ARG A 307 17.80 -2.30 6.65
CA ARG A 307 16.68 -3.20 6.93
C ARG A 307 17.11 -4.40 7.77
N VAL A 308 16.18 -4.91 8.54
CA VAL A 308 16.33 -6.12 9.37
C VAL A 308 15.04 -6.92 9.29
N VAL A 309 15.15 -8.21 8.99
CA VAL A 309 14.02 -9.15 8.99
C VAL A 309 14.03 -10.02 10.23
N PHE A 310 12.87 -10.17 10.86
CA PHE A 310 12.61 -11.07 11.97
C PHE A 310 11.61 -12.13 11.55
N SER A 311 11.91 -13.41 11.79
CA SER A 311 11.08 -14.54 11.37
C SER A 311 10.30 -15.12 12.55
N PHE A 312 9.01 -15.33 12.35
CA PHE A 312 8.08 -15.92 13.32
C PHE A 312 7.27 -17.05 12.66
N ASP A 313 6.50 -17.77 13.46
CA ASP A 313 5.61 -18.81 12.95
C ASP A 313 4.42 -18.19 12.17
N GLY A 314 4.39 -18.39 10.86
CA GLY A 314 3.35 -17.91 9.95
C GLY A 314 3.58 -16.52 9.37
N PHE A 315 4.58 -15.74 9.81
CA PHE A 315 4.87 -14.42 9.24
C PHE A 315 6.30 -13.97 9.52
N LYS A 316 6.71 -12.89 8.87
CA LYS A 316 7.96 -12.17 9.16
C LYS A 316 7.66 -10.69 9.40
N ILE A 317 8.58 -10.01 10.06
CA ILE A 317 8.56 -8.55 10.19
C ILE A 317 9.82 -8.01 9.54
N LEU A 318 9.68 -7.19 8.51
CA LEU A 318 10.76 -6.43 7.91
C LEU A 318 10.67 -4.98 8.40
N THR A 319 11.68 -4.54 9.12
CA THR A 319 11.76 -3.16 9.64
C THR A 319 13.14 -2.56 9.37
N SER A 320 13.40 -1.36 9.86
CA SER A 320 14.68 -0.69 9.70
C SER A 320 15.32 -0.34 11.04
N ARG A 321 16.67 -0.31 11.09
CA ARG A 321 17.42 0.08 12.29
C ARG A 321 17.03 1.47 12.83
N PRO A 322 16.82 2.52 11.99
CA PRO A 322 16.35 3.81 12.48
C PRO A 322 15.00 3.74 13.19
N LEU A 323 14.03 3.00 12.65
CA LEU A 323 12.72 2.82 13.28
C LEU A 323 12.82 2.09 14.63
N LEU A 324 13.66 1.05 14.70
CA LEU A 324 13.94 0.36 15.98
C LEU A 324 14.62 1.28 17.00
N ALA A 325 15.42 2.23 16.56
CA ALA A 325 16.06 3.24 17.42
C ALA A 325 15.12 4.41 17.80
N GLY A 326 13.84 4.34 17.44
CA GLY A 326 12.82 5.32 17.81
C GLY A 326 12.64 6.49 16.83
N THR A 327 13.20 6.40 15.61
CA THR A 327 12.87 7.36 14.55
C THR A 327 11.39 7.25 14.22
N LYS A 328 10.69 8.38 14.20
CA LYS A 328 9.26 8.41 13.84
C LYS A 328 9.09 8.47 12.33
N GLY A 329 8.03 7.82 11.86
CA GLY A 329 7.64 7.86 10.47
C GLY A 329 7.32 9.27 9.96
N ASN A 330 7.58 9.50 8.70
CA ASN A 330 7.21 10.74 8.01
C ASN A 330 5.71 10.69 7.67
N GLN A 331 4.95 11.66 8.15
CA GLN A 331 3.51 11.74 7.92
C GLN A 331 3.14 12.37 6.55
N THR A 332 4.14 12.80 5.79
CA THR A 332 3.99 13.28 4.42
C THR A 332 4.72 12.33 3.48
N ARG A 333 4.26 12.19 2.23
CA ARG A 333 5.00 11.47 1.20
C ARG A 333 6.41 12.05 1.13
N GLY A 334 7.38 11.34 1.70
CA GLY A 334 8.78 11.63 1.49
C GLY A 334 9.09 11.36 0.03
N GLY A 335 9.74 12.33 -0.66
CA GLY A 335 10.13 12.13 -2.05
C GLY A 335 10.84 10.80 -2.20
N SER A 336 10.43 10.05 -3.19
CA SER A 336 10.97 8.80 -3.75
C SER A 336 12.18 8.20 -3.04
N GLY A 337 11.96 7.61 -1.88
CA GLY A 337 12.84 6.57 -1.40
C GLY A 337 12.53 5.34 -2.24
N LEU A 338 13.15 5.25 -3.42
CA LEU A 338 13.10 4.06 -4.25
C LEU A 338 13.48 2.86 -3.39
N THR A 339 12.48 2.15 -2.93
CA THR A 339 12.66 0.85 -2.30
C THR A 339 12.96 -0.13 -3.42
N THR A 340 14.26 -0.33 -3.69
CA THR A 340 14.68 -1.47 -4.48
C THR A 340 14.34 -2.72 -3.68
N TRP A 341 13.48 -3.54 -4.22
CA TRP A 341 13.13 -4.86 -3.73
C TRP A 341 14.35 -5.78 -3.65
N PRO A 342 14.42 -6.70 -2.67
CA PRO A 342 15.48 -7.71 -2.63
C PRO A 342 15.41 -8.67 -3.80
#